data_43256f38bc4f822398c759aaed38acf7
#
_entry.id   43256f38bc4f822398c759aaed38acf7
#
_cell.length_a   1.000
_cell.length_b   1.000
_cell.length_c   1.000
_cell.angle_alpha   90.00
_cell.angle_beta   90.00
_cell.angle_gamma   90.00
#
_symmetry.space_group_name_H-M   'P 1'
#
loop_
_entity.id
_entity.type
_entity.pdbx_description
1 polymer ?
#
loop_
_entity_poly.entity_id
_entity_poly.type
_entity_poly.pdbx_seq_one_letter_code
_entity_poly.pdbx_strand_id
1 'polypeptide(L)'
;MIPSYLVDTNIHLRIAQPASPDHAAARQAVALLLQEGADLVVALQNLVEFWAVATRPTAARGGLGLDHTRARAELAQIVSLFRLLPDSAGVFPRWLALLDSPGALGIQAHEARLVATMQEHGMTHILTFNTPDFVRYSGIFAVHPSSVPTL
;
A
#
# COMPACT_ATOMS: atom_id res chain seq x y z
N MET A 1 -20.44 -6.85 -6.97
CA MET A 1 -19.33 -6.02 -7.48
C MET A 1 -18.16 -6.16 -6.53
N ILE A 2 -16.99 -6.51 -7.04
CA ILE A 2 -15.78 -6.64 -6.24
C ILE A 2 -15.22 -5.23 -6.01
N PRO A 3 -14.90 -4.84 -4.77
CA PRO A 3 -14.35 -3.52 -4.52
C PRO A 3 -12.95 -3.35 -5.13
N SER A 4 -12.57 -2.10 -5.38
CA SER A 4 -11.18 -1.76 -5.70
C SER A 4 -10.35 -1.74 -4.41
N TYR A 5 -9.09 -2.15 -4.49
CA TYR A 5 -8.18 -2.18 -3.35
C TYR A 5 -6.97 -1.30 -3.61
N LEU A 6 -6.67 -0.41 -2.69
CA LEU A 6 -5.33 0.16 -2.64
C LEU A 6 -4.40 -0.87 -2.02
N VAL A 7 -3.27 -1.13 -2.66
CA VAL A 7 -2.27 -2.10 -2.19
C VAL A 7 -1.15 -1.34 -1.49
N ASP A 8 -1.03 -1.57 -0.19
CA ASP A 8 -0.10 -0.83 0.66
C ASP A 8 1.37 -1.18 0.36
N THR A 9 2.26 -0.29 0.69
CA THR A 9 3.70 -0.41 0.47
C THR A 9 4.28 -1.71 1.02
N ASN A 10 3.84 -2.14 2.22
CA ASN A 10 4.34 -3.37 2.84
C ASN A 10 4.05 -4.62 2.00
N ILE A 11 2.95 -4.65 1.25
CA ILE A 11 2.65 -5.76 0.33
C ILE A 11 3.69 -5.81 -0.79
N HIS A 12 3.96 -4.69 -1.44
CA HIS A 12 4.94 -4.61 -2.52
C HIS A 12 6.35 -4.97 -2.05
N LEU A 13 6.72 -4.55 -0.85
CA LEU A 13 8.02 -4.88 -0.26
C LEU A 13 8.16 -6.38 -0.01
N ARG A 14 7.12 -7.05 0.49
CA ARG A 14 7.16 -8.50 0.73
C ARG A 14 7.19 -9.29 -0.58
N ILE A 15 6.50 -8.82 -1.62
CA ILE A 15 6.57 -9.44 -2.95
C ILE A 15 7.99 -9.33 -3.52
N ALA A 16 8.68 -8.22 -3.31
CA ALA A 16 10.06 -8.01 -3.77
C ALA A 16 11.12 -8.76 -2.93
N GLN A 17 10.71 -9.43 -1.85
CA GLN A 17 11.61 -10.09 -0.90
C GLN A 17 11.26 -11.58 -0.78
N PRO A 18 11.76 -12.45 -1.69
CA PRO A 18 11.43 -13.88 -1.68
C PRO A 18 11.79 -14.61 -0.39
N ALA A 19 12.78 -14.14 0.35
CA ALA A 19 13.19 -14.72 1.63
C ALA A 19 12.28 -14.30 2.81
N SER A 20 11.36 -13.37 2.62
CA SER A 20 10.44 -12.96 3.68
C SER A 20 9.44 -14.08 4.00
N PRO A 21 9.13 -14.33 5.29
CA PRO A 21 8.06 -15.26 5.65
C PRO A 21 6.68 -14.82 5.15
N ASP A 22 6.49 -13.55 4.84
CA ASP A 22 5.23 -12.99 4.35
C ASP A 22 5.15 -12.93 2.82
N HIS A 23 6.20 -13.35 2.11
CA HIS A 23 6.27 -13.28 0.65
C HIS A 23 5.12 -14.06 -0.02
N ALA A 24 4.91 -15.30 0.37
CA ALA A 24 3.89 -16.16 -0.23
C ALA A 24 2.48 -15.59 0.02
N ALA A 25 2.19 -15.12 1.24
CA ALA A 25 0.90 -14.54 1.57
C ALA A 25 0.61 -13.27 0.76
N ALA A 26 1.59 -12.39 0.59
CA ALA A 26 1.45 -11.19 -0.21
C ALA A 26 1.16 -11.49 -1.68
N ARG A 27 1.94 -12.39 -2.28
CA ARG A 27 1.76 -12.81 -3.67
C ARG A 27 0.41 -13.48 -3.90
N GLN A 28 0.03 -14.38 -3.02
CA GLN A 28 -1.22 -15.13 -3.13
C GLN A 28 -2.43 -14.21 -3.04
N ALA A 29 -2.43 -13.26 -2.08
CA ALA A 29 -3.53 -12.32 -1.93
C ALA A 29 -3.73 -11.46 -3.19
N VAL A 30 -2.64 -10.93 -3.74
CA VAL A 30 -2.70 -10.14 -4.99
C VAL A 30 -3.20 -11.00 -6.15
N ALA A 31 -2.68 -12.22 -6.31
CA ALA A 31 -3.10 -13.12 -7.38
C ALA A 31 -4.59 -13.46 -7.29
N LEU A 32 -5.10 -13.76 -6.10
CA LEU A 32 -6.51 -14.05 -5.89
C LEU A 32 -7.41 -12.86 -6.25
N LEU A 33 -7.06 -11.67 -5.77
CA LEU A 33 -7.83 -10.47 -6.09
C LEU A 33 -7.85 -10.17 -7.59
N LEU A 34 -6.72 -10.34 -8.28
CA LEU A 34 -6.65 -10.17 -9.73
C LEU A 34 -7.50 -11.22 -10.46
N GLN A 35 -7.48 -12.48 -10.02
CA GLN A 35 -8.29 -13.54 -10.59
C GLN A 35 -9.80 -13.27 -10.44
N GLU A 36 -10.19 -12.63 -9.34
CA GLU A 36 -11.57 -12.21 -9.09
C GLU A 36 -11.97 -10.95 -9.86
N GLY A 37 -11.05 -10.33 -10.57
CA GLY A 37 -11.29 -9.12 -11.35
C GLY A 37 -11.30 -7.84 -10.52
N ALA A 38 -10.69 -7.84 -9.34
CA ALA A 38 -10.57 -6.64 -8.53
C ALA A 38 -9.67 -5.60 -9.22
N ASP A 39 -10.04 -4.33 -9.10
CA ASP A 39 -9.20 -3.22 -9.54
C ASP A 39 -8.17 -2.94 -8.43
N LEU A 40 -6.93 -3.31 -8.67
CA LEU A 40 -5.84 -3.08 -7.73
C LEU A 40 -5.12 -1.78 -8.09
N VAL A 41 -5.01 -0.89 -7.11
CA VAL A 41 -4.45 0.43 -7.30
C VAL A 41 -3.28 0.68 -6.36
N VAL A 42 -2.43 1.62 -6.76
CA VAL A 42 -1.28 2.08 -5.97
C VAL A 42 -1.24 3.60 -6.02
N ALA A 43 -0.98 4.23 -4.88
CA ALA A 43 -0.77 5.68 -4.82
C ALA A 43 0.70 6.01 -5.09
N LEU A 44 0.97 7.25 -5.55
CA LEU A 44 2.34 7.72 -5.73
C LEU A 44 3.16 7.59 -4.44
N GLN A 45 2.54 7.86 -3.29
CA GLN A 45 3.18 7.69 -1.99
C GLN A 45 3.73 6.26 -1.81
N ASN A 46 2.96 5.24 -2.19
CA ASN A 46 3.40 3.84 -2.08
C ASN A 46 4.64 3.57 -2.93
N LEU A 47 4.72 4.14 -4.12
CA LEU A 47 5.89 3.97 -5.00
C LEU A 47 7.13 4.65 -4.43
N VAL A 48 6.98 5.84 -3.86
CA VAL A 48 8.08 6.58 -3.22
C VAL A 48 8.58 5.83 -1.99
N GLU A 49 7.68 5.36 -1.14
CA GLU A 49 8.02 4.57 0.05
C GLU A 49 8.66 3.24 -0.33
N PHE A 50 8.11 2.56 -1.34
CA PHE A 50 8.70 1.32 -1.86
C PHE A 50 10.15 1.53 -2.29
N TRP A 51 10.42 2.55 -3.12
CA TRP A 51 11.76 2.85 -3.58
C TRP A 51 12.73 3.13 -2.43
N ALA A 52 12.29 3.97 -1.49
CA ALA A 52 13.12 4.35 -0.34
C ALA A 52 13.53 3.14 0.51
N VAL A 53 12.62 2.20 0.75
CA VAL A 53 12.92 1.00 1.57
C VAL A 53 13.63 -0.07 0.74
N ALA A 54 13.22 -0.29 -0.51
CA ALA A 54 13.82 -1.31 -1.39
C ALA A 54 15.31 -1.04 -1.62
N THR A 55 15.70 0.23 -1.77
CA THR A 55 17.09 0.62 -2.04
C THR A 55 17.90 0.92 -0.77
N ARG A 56 17.25 0.97 0.40
CA ARG A 56 17.93 1.18 1.67
C ARG A 56 18.83 -0.02 2.00
N PRO A 57 20.04 0.20 2.55
CA PRO A 57 20.90 -0.90 2.97
C PRO A 57 20.21 -1.84 3.96
N THR A 58 20.53 -3.13 3.91
CA THR A 58 19.97 -4.14 4.81
C THR A 58 20.29 -3.88 6.28
N ALA A 59 21.39 -3.18 6.57
CA ALA A 59 21.78 -2.77 7.92
C ALA A 59 20.91 -1.63 8.47
N ALA A 60 20.12 -0.97 7.62
CA ALA A 60 19.24 0.12 8.01
C ALA A 60 17.79 -0.40 8.05
N ARG A 61 17.01 0.08 9.00
CA ARG A 61 15.58 -0.18 9.28
C ARG A 61 14.78 -0.87 8.17
N GLY A 62 14.84 -2.20 8.11
CA GLY A 62 14.02 -2.98 7.18
C GLY A 62 14.37 -2.80 5.69
N GLY A 63 15.52 -2.19 5.38
CA GLY A 63 15.96 -2.02 4.01
C GLY A 63 16.18 -3.35 3.30
N LEU A 64 15.83 -3.42 2.01
CA LEU A 64 15.98 -4.61 1.21
C LEU A 64 17.36 -4.70 0.55
N GLY A 65 18.11 -3.60 0.48
CA GLY A 65 19.44 -3.55 -0.11
C GLY A 65 19.47 -3.84 -1.60
N LEU A 66 18.36 -3.62 -2.32
CA LEU A 66 18.34 -3.82 -3.76
C LEU A 66 19.21 -2.77 -4.44
N ASP A 67 19.96 -3.20 -5.46
CA ASP A 67 20.64 -2.25 -6.32
C ASP A 67 19.65 -1.51 -7.23
N HIS A 68 20.13 -0.47 -7.89
CA HIS A 68 19.29 0.38 -8.76
C HIS A 68 18.57 -0.43 -9.84
N THR A 69 19.28 -1.34 -10.51
CA THR A 69 18.72 -2.13 -11.60
C THR A 69 17.58 -3.04 -11.11
N ARG A 70 17.80 -3.72 -9.99
CA ARG A 70 16.80 -4.60 -9.39
C ARG A 70 15.60 -3.81 -8.89
N ALA A 71 15.82 -2.70 -8.18
CA ALA A 71 14.74 -1.85 -7.68
C ALA A 71 13.90 -1.27 -8.83
N ARG A 72 14.54 -0.85 -9.92
CA ARG A 72 13.82 -0.37 -11.12
C ARG A 72 12.97 -1.45 -11.77
N ALA A 73 13.47 -2.68 -11.83
CA ALA A 73 12.71 -3.81 -12.37
C ALA A 73 11.46 -4.10 -11.52
N GLU A 74 11.60 -4.13 -10.21
CA GLU A 74 10.48 -4.32 -9.29
C GLU A 74 9.45 -3.19 -9.39
N LEU A 75 9.91 -1.94 -9.45
CA LEU A 75 9.03 -0.79 -9.60
C LEU A 75 8.26 -0.85 -10.93
N ALA A 76 8.92 -1.21 -12.02
CA ALA A 76 8.28 -1.37 -13.33
C ALA A 76 7.20 -2.45 -13.30
N GLN A 77 7.41 -3.52 -12.56
CA GLN A 77 6.41 -4.58 -12.40
C GLN A 77 5.18 -4.08 -11.63
N ILE A 78 5.39 -3.33 -10.55
CA ILE A 78 4.28 -2.70 -9.82
C ILE A 78 3.45 -1.82 -10.76
N VAL A 79 4.10 -0.92 -11.49
CA VAL A 79 3.42 0.01 -12.41
C VAL A 79 2.69 -0.72 -13.55
N SER A 80 3.17 -1.90 -13.96
CA SER A 80 2.51 -2.69 -15.00
C SER A 80 1.25 -3.42 -14.52
N LEU A 81 1.18 -3.77 -13.23
CA LEU A 81 0.10 -4.57 -12.66
C LEU A 81 -0.96 -3.75 -11.92
N PHE A 82 -0.58 -2.61 -11.38
CA PHE A 82 -1.44 -1.80 -10.53
C PHE A 82 -1.73 -0.45 -11.18
N ARG A 83 -2.99 -0.02 -11.13
CA ARG A 83 -3.38 1.29 -11.63
C ARG A 83 -2.90 2.38 -10.67
N LEU A 84 -2.20 3.38 -11.17
CA LEU A 84 -1.71 4.49 -10.36
C LEU A 84 -2.85 5.48 -10.04
N LEU A 85 -3.04 5.79 -8.76
CA LEU A 85 -3.85 6.92 -8.32
C LEU A 85 -2.97 8.16 -8.27
N PRO A 86 -3.25 9.18 -9.09
CA PRO A 86 -2.44 10.40 -9.06
C PRO A 86 -2.76 11.23 -7.81
N ASP A 87 -1.76 11.99 -7.35
CA ASP A 87 -2.04 13.07 -6.42
C ASP A 87 -2.92 14.13 -7.09
N SER A 88 -3.87 14.66 -6.33
CA SER A 88 -4.77 15.71 -6.83
C SER A 88 -4.93 16.81 -5.77
N ALA A 89 -5.49 17.94 -6.19
CA ALA A 89 -5.69 19.09 -5.31
C ALA A 89 -6.58 18.79 -4.09
N GLY A 90 -7.47 17.81 -4.19
CA GLY A 90 -8.36 17.39 -3.10
C GLY A 90 -7.68 16.62 -1.98
N VAL A 91 -6.46 16.10 -2.19
CA VAL A 91 -5.75 15.32 -1.16
C VAL A 91 -5.36 16.17 0.03
N PHE A 92 -4.83 17.38 -0.19
CA PHE A 92 -4.37 18.24 0.91
C PHE A 92 -5.47 18.61 1.90
N PRO A 93 -6.64 19.14 1.50
CA PRO A 93 -7.67 19.48 2.44
C PRO A 93 -8.23 18.27 3.20
N ARG A 94 -8.30 17.11 2.58
CA ARG A 94 -8.70 15.85 3.25
C ARG A 94 -7.68 15.41 4.27
N TRP A 95 -6.40 15.46 3.93
CA TRP A 95 -5.32 15.15 4.85
C TRP A 95 -5.34 16.09 6.07
N LEU A 96 -5.48 17.39 5.83
CA LEU A 96 -5.56 18.38 6.91
C LEU A 96 -6.72 18.09 7.87
N ALA A 97 -7.88 17.72 7.35
CA ALA A 97 -9.03 17.33 8.17
C ALA A 97 -8.76 16.07 9.00
N LEU A 98 -8.01 15.09 8.46
CA LEU A 98 -7.65 13.88 9.19
C LEU A 98 -6.66 14.16 10.33
N LEU A 99 -5.85 15.20 10.22
CA LEU A 99 -4.93 15.59 11.31
C LEU A 99 -5.64 16.17 12.53
N ASP A 100 -6.88 16.62 12.39
CA ASP A 100 -7.69 17.10 13.52
C ASP A 100 -8.13 15.96 14.43
N SER A 101 -8.00 14.71 14.00
CA SER A 101 -8.29 13.54 14.82
C SER A 101 -7.18 13.31 15.86
N PRO A 102 -7.51 13.00 17.12
CA PRO A 102 -6.51 12.65 18.11
C PRO A 102 -5.66 11.46 17.66
N GLY A 103 -4.34 11.59 17.80
CA GLY A 103 -3.40 10.51 17.51
C GLY A 103 -2.77 10.52 16.11
N ALA A 104 -3.09 11.47 15.24
CA ALA A 104 -2.45 11.61 13.93
C ALA A 104 -1.06 12.28 14.05
N LEU A 105 -0.17 11.68 14.84
CA LEU A 105 1.17 12.19 15.14
C LEU A 105 2.26 11.33 14.49
N GLY A 106 3.37 11.97 14.14
CA GLY A 106 4.54 11.28 13.62
C GLY A 106 4.24 10.53 12.32
N ILE A 107 4.54 9.24 12.30
CA ILE A 107 4.34 8.37 11.12
C ILE A 107 2.87 8.28 10.69
N GLN A 108 1.94 8.53 11.60
CA GLN A 108 0.50 8.52 11.29
C GLN A 108 0.10 9.65 10.33
N ALA A 109 0.93 10.69 10.20
CA ALA A 109 0.74 11.70 9.17
C ALA A 109 0.83 11.11 7.76
N HIS A 110 1.69 10.11 7.54
CA HIS A 110 1.82 9.40 6.27
C HIS A 110 0.62 8.47 6.01
N GLU A 111 0.14 7.78 7.03
CA GLU A 111 -1.08 6.97 6.95
C GLU A 111 -2.29 7.84 6.60
N ALA A 112 -2.44 8.97 7.28
CA ALA A 112 -3.51 9.92 7.01
C ALA A 112 -3.45 10.46 5.58
N ARG A 113 -2.25 10.71 5.03
CA ARG A 113 -2.08 11.12 3.64
C ARG A 113 -2.55 10.05 2.67
N LEU A 114 -2.21 8.79 2.93
CA LEU A 114 -2.67 7.67 2.11
C LEU A 114 -4.19 7.55 2.15
N VAL A 115 -4.80 7.65 3.33
CA VAL A 115 -6.25 7.65 3.52
C VAL A 115 -6.90 8.83 2.79
N ALA A 116 -6.30 10.03 2.84
CA ALA A 116 -6.79 11.19 2.10
C ALA A 116 -6.81 10.94 0.59
N THR A 117 -5.78 10.28 0.06
CA THR A 117 -5.75 9.87 -1.36
C THR A 117 -6.88 8.87 -1.65
N MET A 118 -7.08 7.90 -0.79
CA MET A 118 -8.19 6.94 -0.93
C MET A 118 -9.55 7.65 -0.96
N GLN A 119 -9.79 8.55 -0.02
CA GLN A 119 -11.04 9.31 0.06
C GLN A 119 -11.28 10.15 -1.19
N GLU A 120 -10.23 10.80 -1.70
CA GLU A 120 -10.32 11.62 -2.91
C GLU A 120 -10.75 10.80 -4.13
N HIS A 121 -10.32 9.55 -4.21
CA HIS A 121 -10.63 8.66 -5.31
C HIS A 121 -11.82 7.71 -5.01
N GLY A 122 -12.54 7.91 -3.92
CA GLY A 122 -13.69 7.08 -3.56
C GLY A 122 -13.32 5.63 -3.19
N MET A 123 -12.09 5.40 -2.77
CA MET A 123 -11.61 4.08 -2.37
C MET A 123 -11.94 3.81 -0.91
N THR A 124 -12.35 2.58 -0.61
CA THR A 124 -12.69 2.17 0.76
C THR A 124 -11.85 1.01 1.29
N HIS A 125 -11.22 0.23 0.42
CA HIS A 125 -10.49 -0.98 0.81
C HIS A 125 -8.98 -0.80 0.62
N ILE A 126 -8.21 -1.24 1.61
CA ILE A 126 -6.74 -1.29 1.55
C ILE A 126 -6.25 -2.69 1.92
N LEU A 127 -5.42 -3.27 1.06
CA LEU A 127 -4.71 -4.52 1.34
C LEU A 127 -3.41 -4.18 2.05
N THR A 128 -3.26 -4.63 3.28
CA THR A 128 -2.12 -4.29 4.13
C THR A 128 -1.86 -5.36 5.19
N PHE A 129 -0.59 -5.54 5.57
CA PHE A 129 -0.24 -6.33 6.76
C PHE A 129 -0.53 -5.60 8.07
N ASN A 130 -0.61 -4.27 8.04
CA ASN A 130 -0.76 -3.41 9.22
C ASN A 130 -2.22 -2.95 9.40
N THR A 131 -3.15 -3.90 9.43
CA THR A 131 -4.58 -3.57 9.55
C THR A 131 -4.93 -2.71 10.78
N PRO A 132 -4.29 -2.86 11.97
CA PRO A 132 -4.60 -2.01 13.12
C PRO A 132 -4.35 -0.52 12.87
N ASP A 133 -3.44 -0.16 11.99
CA ASP A 133 -3.09 1.24 11.73
C ASP A 133 -4.23 2.01 11.05
N PHE A 134 -5.17 1.29 10.41
CA PHE A 134 -6.25 1.90 9.65
C PHE A 134 -7.61 1.86 10.35
N VAL A 135 -7.72 1.21 11.50
CA VAL A 135 -9.00 1.06 12.24
C VAL A 135 -9.60 2.41 12.64
N ARG A 136 -8.76 3.41 12.90
CA ARG A 136 -9.21 4.75 13.30
C ARG A 136 -9.93 5.53 12.20
N TYR A 137 -9.76 5.13 10.93
CA TYR A 137 -10.29 5.88 9.80
C TYR A 137 -11.66 5.34 9.40
N SER A 138 -12.68 6.16 9.64
CA SER A 138 -14.07 5.80 9.28
C SER A 138 -14.20 5.61 7.77
N GLY A 139 -14.90 4.56 7.37
CA GLY A 139 -15.13 4.23 5.96
C GLY A 139 -13.95 3.56 5.26
N ILE A 140 -12.86 3.28 5.98
CA ILE A 140 -11.71 2.53 5.45
C ILE A 140 -11.73 1.11 6.03
N PHE A 141 -11.67 0.12 5.13
CA PHE A 141 -11.66 -1.30 5.47
C PHE A 141 -10.28 -1.88 5.15
N ALA A 142 -9.50 -2.15 6.18
CA ALA A 142 -8.19 -2.77 6.03
C ALA A 142 -8.35 -4.30 5.94
N VAL A 143 -7.80 -4.88 4.90
CA VAL A 143 -7.84 -6.33 4.64
C VAL A 143 -6.43 -6.89 4.75
N HIS A 144 -6.24 -7.84 5.66
CA HIS A 144 -4.98 -8.56 5.79
C HIS A 144 -4.86 -9.59 4.66
N PRO A 145 -3.67 -9.82 4.08
CA PRO A 145 -3.49 -10.81 3.01
C PRO A 145 -4.05 -12.19 3.31
N SER A 146 -3.94 -12.66 4.56
CA SER A 146 -4.49 -13.95 4.98
C SER A 146 -6.02 -13.99 5.03
N SER A 147 -6.68 -12.84 4.96
CA SER A 147 -8.14 -12.72 5.01
C SER A 147 -8.78 -12.51 3.63
N VAL A 148 -7.97 -12.47 2.57
CA VAL A 148 -8.50 -12.44 1.21
C VAL A 148 -9.21 -13.77 0.96
N PRO A 149 -10.52 -13.76 0.60
CA PRO A 149 -11.28 -14.99 0.46
C PRO A 149 -10.66 -15.88 -0.62
N THR A 150 -10.45 -17.13 -0.29
CA THR A 150 -10.23 -18.19 -1.28
C THR A 150 -11.61 -18.61 -1.78
N LEU A 151 -11.86 -18.42 -3.07
CA LEU A 151 -13.05 -18.99 -3.73
C LEU A 151 -12.91 -20.50 -3.87
#